data_14fc3eeb73adb1a668983ac927c9e39e
#
_entry.id   14fc3eeb73adb1a668983ac927c9e39e
#
_cell.length_a   1.000
_cell.length_b   1.000
_cell.length_c   1.000
_cell.angle_alpha   90.00
_cell.angle_beta   90.00
_cell.angle_gamma   90.00
#
_symmetry.space_group_name_H-M   'P 1'
#
loop_
_entity.id
_entity.type
_entity.pdbx_description
1 polymer ?
#
loop_
_entity_poly.entity_id
_entity_poly.type
_entity_poly.pdbx_seq_one_letter_code
_entity_poly.pdbx_strand_id
1 'polypeptide(L)'
;MDKATTAVKQVMGPVEWALLLVLALLWGGSFFFSKVAVGELPPLTVVLCRVVLAALALNLAVMLSGRRMPADPRLWGSFFVMGLLNNVIPFSLIFWGQTQIASGLAAILNATTPLFTVLVAHVATKDEKLSAARLLGVFAGVMGVAVMIGPGAFDGGGGSTLAKTAVLSAALSYAFAAIWGRRFRGLPPIIAANGQLSASALVMTPVALLADRPWSLAFPSARVVWALIALALLSTAAGYIVYFALLARAGATNVLLVTLLIPPSALLLGALFLAESVEPHDLAGLACIATGLAAIDGRLLRWLR
;
A
#
# COMPACT_ATOMS: atom_id res chain seq x y z
N MET A 1 -39.79 3.36 3.58
CA MET A 1 -38.84 3.41 2.45
C MET A 1 -37.74 2.43 2.76
N ASP A 2 -37.83 1.29 2.11
CA ASP A 2 -36.98 0.12 2.31
C ASP A 2 -35.54 0.42 1.85
N LYS A 3 -34.58 0.41 2.79
CA LYS A 3 -33.17 0.44 2.42
C LYS A 3 -32.82 -0.97 1.93
N ALA A 4 -32.91 -1.17 0.63
CA ALA A 4 -32.34 -2.35 -0.01
C ALA A 4 -30.86 -2.43 0.39
N THR A 5 -30.54 -3.26 1.36
CA THR A 5 -29.19 -3.74 1.64
C THR A 5 -28.73 -4.48 0.39
N THR A 6 -27.97 -3.81 -0.47
CA THR A 6 -27.33 -4.43 -1.62
C THR A 6 -26.44 -5.54 -1.09
N ALA A 7 -26.88 -6.78 -1.20
CA ALA A 7 -26.10 -7.96 -0.84
C ALA A 7 -24.78 -7.91 -1.64
N VAL A 8 -23.65 -7.92 -0.94
CA VAL A 8 -22.30 -7.96 -1.54
C VAL A 8 -22.24 -9.19 -2.44
N LYS A 9 -22.04 -9.00 -3.74
CA LYS A 9 -21.94 -10.10 -4.69
C LYS A 9 -20.74 -10.98 -4.33
N GLN A 10 -20.97 -12.24 -4.01
CA GLN A 10 -19.91 -13.22 -3.72
C GLN A 10 -19.05 -13.55 -4.96
N VAL A 11 -19.56 -13.29 -6.16
CA VAL A 11 -18.88 -13.52 -7.43
C VAL A 11 -18.65 -12.18 -8.13
N MET A 12 -17.40 -11.90 -8.51
CA MET A 12 -17.04 -10.68 -9.23
C MET A 12 -17.48 -10.77 -10.69
N GLY A 13 -18.19 -9.75 -11.16
CA GLY A 13 -18.53 -9.54 -12.57
C GLY A 13 -17.41 -8.82 -13.34
N PRO A 14 -17.60 -8.57 -14.64
CA PRO A 14 -16.59 -7.90 -15.48
C PRO A 14 -16.21 -6.51 -14.96
N VAL A 15 -17.14 -5.77 -14.40
CA VAL A 15 -16.90 -4.42 -13.85
C VAL A 15 -15.99 -4.48 -12.61
N GLU A 16 -16.24 -5.42 -11.70
CA GLU A 16 -15.42 -5.61 -10.50
C GLU A 16 -14.00 -6.06 -10.87
N TRP A 17 -13.84 -6.94 -11.86
CA TRP A 17 -12.53 -7.32 -12.40
C TRP A 17 -11.81 -6.14 -13.06
N ALA A 18 -12.50 -5.32 -13.86
CA ALA A 18 -11.92 -4.12 -14.44
C ALA A 18 -11.44 -3.12 -13.37
N LEU A 19 -12.26 -2.87 -12.34
CA LEU A 19 -11.87 -2.02 -11.21
C LEU A 19 -10.66 -2.59 -10.46
N LEU A 20 -10.59 -3.91 -10.27
CA LEU A 20 -9.46 -4.57 -9.60
C LEU A 20 -8.17 -4.40 -10.41
N LEU A 21 -8.21 -4.60 -11.73
CA LEU A 21 -7.07 -4.41 -12.62
C LEU A 21 -6.62 -2.94 -12.66
N VAL A 22 -7.56 -2.00 -12.76
CA VAL A 22 -7.25 -0.57 -12.69
C VAL A 22 -6.58 -0.24 -11.34
N LEU A 23 -7.10 -0.74 -10.24
CA LEU A 23 -6.52 -0.52 -8.91
C LEU A 23 -5.10 -1.11 -8.81
N ALA A 24 -4.89 -2.30 -9.37
CA ALA A 24 -3.57 -2.95 -9.40
C ALA A 24 -2.55 -2.13 -10.21
N LEU A 25 -2.96 -1.56 -11.33
CA LEU A 25 -2.11 -0.66 -12.13
C LEU A 25 -1.82 0.65 -11.41
N LEU A 26 -2.82 1.26 -10.78
CA LEU A 26 -2.65 2.50 -10.01
C LEU A 26 -1.70 2.31 -8.83
N TRP A 27 -1.84 1.22 -8.09
CA TRP A 27 -1.00 0.96 -6.93
C TRP A 27 0.36 0.34 -7.30
N GLY A 28 0.44 -0.49 -8.34
CA GLY A 28 1.71 -0.92 -8.91
C GLY A 28 2.51 0.25 -9.51
N GLY A 29 1.82 1.16 -10.20
CA GLY A 29 2.38 2.42 -10.67
C GLY A 29 2.91 3.33 -9.57
N SER A 30 2.39 3.21 -8.33
CA SER A 30 2.93 3.93 -7.17
C SER A 30 4.41 3.62 -6.95
N PHE A 31 4.83 2.36 -7.08
CA PHE A 31 6.22 1.95 -6.93
C PHE A 31 7.10 2.49 -8.07
N PHE A 32 6.57 2.50 -9.28
CA PHE A 32 7.24 3.10 -10.43
C PHE A 32 7.42 4.61 -10.27
N PHE A 33 6.36 5.36 -10.00
CA PHE A 33 6.42 6.82 -9.87
C PHE A 33 7.29 7.25 -8.69
N SER A 34 7.21 6.56 -7.56
CA SER A 34 8.07 6.86 -6.41
C SER A 34 9.53 6.57 -6.71
N LYS A 35 9.85 5.49 -7.44
CA LYS A 35 11.23 5.19 -7.86
C LYS A 35 11.80 6.30 -8.76
N VAL A 36 11.00 6.82 -9.70
CA VAL A 36 11.39 7.97 -10.52
C VAL A 36 11.65 9.20 -9.64
N ALA A 37 10.76 9.48 -8.69
CA ALA A 37 10.85 10.68 -7.87
C ALA A 37 12.06 10.66 -6.90
N VAL A 38 12.35 9.52 -6.27
CA VAL A 38 13.49 9.40 -5.35
C VAL A 38 14.85 9.38 -6.06
N GLY A 39 14.86 9.33 -7.40
CA GLY A 39 16.05 9.50 -8.19
C GLY A 39 16.62 10.93 -8.16
N GLU A 40 15.81 11.93 -7.88
CA GLU A 40 16.22 13.35 -7.84
C GLU A 40 15.87 14.01 -6.50
N LEU A 41 14.89 13.50 -5.77
CA LEU A 41 14.40 14.11 -4.52
C LEU A 41 14.61 13.19 -3.32
N PRO A 42 14.90 13.76 -2.15
CA PRO A 42 14.95 12.98 -0.91
C PRO A 42 13.61 12.32 -0.60
N PRO A 43 13.62 11.12 0.00
CA PRO A 43 12.40 10.32 0.23
C PRO A 43 11.29 11.05 1.00
N LEU A 44 11.62 11.81 2.05
CA LEU A 44 10.61 12.49 2.87
C LEU A 44 9.95 13.65 2.10
N THR A 45 10.69 14.33 1.23
CA THR A 45 10.15 15.33 0.30
C THR A 45 9.16 14.70 -0.68
N VAL A 46 9.48 13.52 -1.24
CA VAL A 46 8.56 12.78 -2.11
C VAL A 46 7.28 12.37 -1.37
N VAL A 47 7.41 11.90 -0.11
CA VAL A 47 6.25 11.57 0.74
C VAL A 47 5.40 12.82 0.98
N LEU A 48 6.04 13.96 1.35
CA LEU A 48 5.33 15.22 1.58
C LEU A 48 4.52 15.63 0.34
N CYS A 49 5.15 15.70 -0.83
CA CYS A 49 4.48 16.03 -2.08
C CYS A 49 3.28 15.09 -2.34
N ARG A 50 3.47 13.79 -2.17
CA ARG A 50 2.42 12.78 -2.35
C ARG A 50 1.22 13.04 -1.46
N VAL A 51 1.44 13.18 -0.14
CA VAL A 51 0.33 13.28 0.82
C VAL A 51 -0.36 14.64 0.76
N VAL A 52 0.38 15.73 0.51
CA VAL A 52 -0.20 17.08 0.38
C VAL A 52 -1.05 17.18 -0.88
N LEU A 53 -0.53 16.81 -2.04
CA LEU A 53 -1.29 16.88 -3.30
C LEU A 53 -2.51 15.96 -3.28
N ALA A 54 -2.38 14.74 -2.72
CA ALA A 54 -3.50 13.83 -2.58
C ALA A 54 -4.55 14.35 -1.57
N ALA A 55 -4.13 14.93 -0.45
CA ALA A 55 -5.04 15.55 0.52
C ALA A 55 -5.79 16.73 -0.11
N LEU A 56 -5.13 17.59 -0.86
CA LEU A 56 -5.77 18.70 -1.58
C LEU A 56 -6.82 18.19 -2.57
N ALA A 57 -6.46 17.17 -3.38
CA ALA A 57 -7.40 16.58 -4.33
C ALA A 57 -8.62 15.95 -3.65
N LEU A 58 -8.42 15.20 -2.54
CA LEU A 58 -9.54 14.59 -1.81
C LEU A 58 -10.36 15.62 -1.02
N ASN A 59 -9.74 16.69 -0.48
CA ASN A 59 -10.49 17.80 0.10
C ASN A 59 -11.41 18.44 -0.93
N LEU A 60 -10.91 18.71 -2.14
CA LEU A 60 -11.72 19.22 -3.24
C LEU A 60 -12.87 18.24 -3.58
N ALA A 61 -12.58 16.95 -3.68
CA ALA A 61 -13.61 15.93 -3.95
C ALA A 61 -14.67 15.87 -2.84
N VAL A 62 -14.28 15.99 -1.56
CA VAL A 62 -15.22 16.06 -0.42
C VAL A 62 -16.10 17.30 -0.54
N MET A 63 -15.53 18.47 -0.84
CA MET A 63 -16.28 19.72 -1.02
C MET A 63 -17.27 19.62 -2.18
N LEU A 64 -16.82 19.14 -3.34
CA LEU A 64 -17.68 18.96 -4.53
C LEU A 64 -18.82 17.94 -4.30
N SER A 65 -18.61 16.96 -3.42
CA SER A 65 -19.66 16.00 -3.03
C SER A 65 -20.69 16.57 -2.03
N GLY A 66 -20.58 17.85 -1.65
CA GLY A 66 -21.45 18.49 -0.65
C GLY A 66 -21.23 17.98 0.78
N ARG A 67 -20.17 17.20 1.01
CA ARG A 67 -19.85 16.66 2.33
C ARG A 67 -18.94 17.61 3.10
N ARG A 68 -18.89 17.44 4.41
CA ARG A 68 -17.98 18.19 5.29
C ARG A 68 -17.14 17.24 6.10
N MET A 69 -15.89 17.65 6.37
CA MET A 69 -15.04 16.92 7.31
C MET A 69 -15.59 17.10 8.74
N PRO A 70 -15.63 16.02 9.53
CA PRO A 70 -16.06 16.10 10.93
C PRO A 70 -15.08 16.95 11.74
N ALA A 71 -15.62 17.70 12.69
CA ALA A 71 -14.84 18.55 13.58
C ALA A 71 -14.46 17.87 14.91
N ASP A 72 -14.86 16.61 15.12
CA ASP A 72 -14.60 15.86 16.36
C ASP A 72 -13.07 15.62 16.58
N PRO A 73 -12.47 16.17 17.66
CA PRO A 73 -11.05 16.00 17.94
C PRO A 73 -10.63 14.53 18.15
N ARG A 74 -11.51 13.68 18.69
CA ARG A 74 -11.23 12.25 18.91
C ARG A 74 -11.09 11.52 17.59
N LEU A 75 -11.94 11.88 16.63
CA LEU A 75 -11.86 11.31 15.28
C LEU A 75 -10.59 11.78 14.55
N TRP A 76 -10.21 13.07 14.73
CA TRP A 76 -8.95 13.57 14.19
C TRP A 76 -7.75 12.88 14.82
N GLY A 77 -7.74 12.63 16.16
CA GLY A 77 -6.73 11.78 16.78
C GLY A 77 -6.62 10.40 16.13
N SER A 78 -7.76 9.80 15.79
CA SER A 78 -7.77 8.51 15.07
C SER A 78 -7.25 8.63 13.63
N PHE A 79 -7.50 9.74 12.93
CA PHE A 79 -6.92 10.01 11.61
C PHE A 79 -5.41 10.22 11.68
N PHE A 80 -4.89 10.88 12.72
CA PHE A 80 -3.44 11.02 12.90
C PHE A 80 -2.75 9.66 13.07
N VAL A 81 -3.28 8.79 13.94
CA VAL A 81 -2.73 7.42 14.09
C VAL A 81 -2.81 6.65 12.78
N MET A 82 -3.95 6.72 12.08
CA MET A 82 -4.10 6.08 10.78
C MET A 82 -3.15 6.66 9.75
N GLY A 83 -2.99 7.97 9.72
CA GLY A 83 -2.03 8.66 8.85
C GLY A 83 -0.59 8.22 9.08
N LEU A 84 -0.19 8.07 10.34
CA LEU A 84 1.13 7.54 10.69
C LEU A 84 1.31 6.11 10.20
N LEU A 85 0.38 5.21 10.55
CA LEU A 85 0.49 3.77 10.26
C LEU A 85 0.31 3.43 8.78
N ASN A 86 -0.51 4.17 8.06
CA ASN A 86 -0.90 3.85 6.68
C ASN A 86 -0.21 4.72 5.61
N ASN A 87 0.39 5.85 5.99
CA ASN A 87 1.01 6.75 5.03
C ASN A 87 2.42 7.16 5.45
N VAL A 88 2.57 7.86 6.58
CA VAL A 88 3.85 8.49 6.97
C VAL A 88 4.96 7.44 7.11
N ILE A 89 4.77 6.45 7.99
CA ILE A 89 5.77 5.41 8.24
C ILE A 89 6.00 4.56 6.98
N PRO A 90 4.97 3.94 6.37
CA PRO A 90 5.22 3.02 5.27
C PRO A 90 5.74 3.73 4.01
N PHE A 91 5.23 4.91 3.65
CA PHE A 91 5.74 5.60 2.47
C PHE A 91 7.20 6.04 2.66
N SER A 92 7.56 6.54 3.85
CA SER A 92 8.95 6.92 4.14
C SER A 92 9.90 5.72 4.03
N LEU A 93 9.52 4.58 4.60
CA LEU A 93 10.33 3.35 4.56
C LEU A 93 10.41 2.76 3.16
N ILE A 94 9.31 2.72 2.40
CA ILE A 94 9.29 2.22 1.02
C ILE A 94 10.15 3.12 0.13
N PHE A 95 9.97 4.45 0.19
CA PHE A 95 10.67 5.38 -0.68
C PHE A 95 12.17 5.43 -0.35
N TRP A 96 12.51 5.37 0.95
CA TRP A 96 13.89 5.20 1.34
C TRP A 96 14.46 3.85 0.85
N GLY A 97 13.73 2.77 1.00
CA GLY A 97 14.13 1.46 0.46
C GLY A 97 14.37 1.51 -1.05
N GLN A 98 13.50 2.18 -1.80
CA GLN A 98 13.60 2.32 -3.25
C GLN A 98 14.81 3.16 -3.72
N THR A 99 15.50 3.89 -2.84
CA THR A 99 16.80 4.47 -3.22
C THR A 99 17.86 3.40 -3.46
N GLN A 100 17.69 2.19 -2.92
CA GLN A 100 18.68 1.11 -2.92
C GLN A 100 18.20 -0.17 -3.62
N ILE A 101 16.89 -0.39 -3.78
CA ILE A 101 16.32 -1.56 -4.43
C ILE A 101 15.39 -1.17 -5.58
N ALA A 102 15.14 -2.13 -6.48
CA ALA A 102 14.23 -1.97 -7.62
C ALA A 102 12.77 -1.78 -7.17
N SER A 103 11.98 -1.10 -8.00
CA SER A 103 10.56 -0.83 -7.72
C SER A 103 9.73 -2.11 -7.65
N GLY A 104 10.02 -3.07 -8.54
CA GLY A 104 9.39 -4.38 -8.56
C GLY A 104 9.65 -5.17 -7.29
N LEU A 105 10.90 -5.22 -6.82
CA LEU A 105 11.28 -5.90 -5.58
C LEU A 105 10.59 -5.26 -4.36
N ALA A 106 10.52 -3.92 -4.29
CA ALA A 106 9.80 -3.24 -3.23
C ALA A 106 8.31 -3.60 -3.23
N ALA A 107 7.67 -3.70 -4.41
CA ALA A 107 6.28 -4.12 -4.54
C ALA A 107 6.05 -5.56 -4.06
N ILE A 108 6.96 -6.49 -4.38
CA ILE A 108 6.85 -7.89 -3.95
C ILE A 108 6.99 -7.98 -2.42
N LEU A 109 8.00 -7.32 -1.85
CA LEU A 109 8.18 -7.30 -0.38
C LEU A 109 6.96 -6.70 0.32
N ASN A 110 6.37 -5.64 -0.25
CA ASN A 110 5.15 -5.03 0.28
C ASN A 110 3.91 -5.96 0.17
N ALA A 111 3.90 -6.90 -0.78
CA ALA A 111 2.83 -7.90 -0.90
C ALA A 111 2.79 -8.91 0.27
N THR A 112 3.75 -8.88 1.19
CA THR A 112 3.70 -9.61 2.46
C THR A 112 2.76 -8.98 3.49
N THR A 113 2.22 -7.79 3.23
CA THR A 113 1.28 -7.09 4.15
C THR A 113 0.15 -7.99 4.67
N PRO A 114 -0.56 -8.81 3.87
CA PRO A 114 -1.59 -9.70 4.39
C PRO A 114 -1.05 -10.77 5.35
N LEU A 115 0.20 -11.23 5.16
CA LEU A 115 0.84 -12.19 6.08
C LEU A 115 1.02 -11.55 7.46
N PHE A 116 1.58 -10.34 7.51
CA PHE A 116 1.69 -9.58 8.75
C PHE A 116 0.32 -9.24 9.35
N THR A 117 -0.69 -8.94 8.51
CA THR A 117 -2.04 -8.63 8.98
C THR A 117 -2.65 -9.82 9.73
N VAL A 118 -2.47 -11.04 9.24
CA VAL A 118 -2.95 -12.26 9.91
C VAL A 118 -2.26 -12.47 11.27
N LEU A 119 -0.94 -12.22 11.34
CA LEU A 119 -0.19 -12.32 12.59
C LEU A 119 -0.62 -11.25 13.60
N VAL A 120 -0.71 -10.00 13.18
CA VAL A 120 -1.15 -8.87 14.03
C VAL A 120 -2.59 -9.09 14.49
N ALA A 121 -3.49 -9.54 13.60
CA ALA A 121 -4.88 -9.83 13.95
C ALA A 121 -4.97 -10.93 15.00
N HIS A 122 -4.17 -11.99 14.88
CA HIS A 122 -4.14 -13.09 15.87
C HIS A 122 -3.82 -12.60 17.28
N VAL A 123 -2.87 -11.67 17.39
CA VAL A 123 -2.44 -11.13 18.70
C VAL A 123 -3.38 -10.02 19.18
N ALA A 124 -3.76 -9.10 18.27
CA ALA A 124 -4.47 -7.87 18.64
C ALA A 124 -6.00 -8.01 18.69
N THR A 125 -6.58 -9.11 18.17
CA THR A 125 -8.04 -9.32 18.13
C THR A 125 -8.45 -10.66 18.73
N LYS A 126 -9.70 -10.75 19.20
CA LYS A 126 -10.25 -11.99 19.75
C LYS A 126 -10.96 -12.85 18.70
N ASP A 127 -11.38 -12.24 17.62
CA ASP A 127 -12.23 -12.78 16.56
C ASP A 127 -11.43 -13.38 15.39
N GLU A 128 -10.17 -12.98 15.20
CA GLU A 128 -9.33 -13.43 14.09
C GLU A 128 -8.13 -14.26 14.58
N LYS A 129 -8.37 -15.54 14.87
CA LYS A 129 -7.32 -16.45 15.32
C LYS A 129 -6.66 -17.21 14.16
N LEU A 130 -5.39 -17.57 14.34
CA LEU A 130 -4.65 -18.41 13.40
C LEU A 130 -5.30 -19.79 13.30
N SER A 131 -5.59 -20.20 12.07
CA SER A 131 -5.88 -21.61 11.73
C SER A 131 -4.62 -22.27 11.17
N ALA A 132 -4.61 -23.60 11.09
CA ALA A 132 -3.50 -24.35 10.50
C ALA A 132 -3.20 -23.90 9.05
N ALA A 133 -4.24 -23.65 8.25
CA ALA A 133 -4.08 -23.14 6.88
C ALA A 133 -3.43 -21.74 6.85
N ARG A 134 -3.84 -20.85 7.76
CA ARG A 134 -3.22 -19.52 7.87
C ARG A 134 -1.76 -19.61 8.32
N LEU A 135 -1.44 -20.52 9.24
CA LEU A 135 -0.07 -20.74 9.70
C LEU A 135 0.84 -21.27 8.56
N LEU A 136 0.36 -22.24 7.79
CA LEU A 136 1.08 -22.72 6.60
C LEU A 136 1.28 -21.62 5.56
N GLY A 137 0.26 -20.79 5.33
CA GLY A 137 0.36 -19.65 4.43
C GLY A 137 1.39 -18.60 4.89
N VAL A 138 1.42 -18.29 6.19
CA VAL A 138 2.44 -17.40 6.77
C VAL A 138 3.84 -18.01 6.60
N PHE A 139 4.01 -19.30 6.87
CA PHE A 139 5.29 -19.98 6.69
C PHE A 139 5.77 -19.94 5.23
N ALA A 140 4.90 -20.24 4.26
CA ALA A 140 5.22 -20.15 2.84
C ALA A 140 5.62 -18.71 2.43
N GLY A 141 4.91 -17.71 2.96
CA GLY A 141 5.24 -16.31 2.71
C GLY A 141 6.59 -15.89 3.30
N VAL A 142 6.91 -16.32 4.52
CA VAL A 142 8.22 -16.07 5.15
C VAL A 142 9.35 -16.75 4.35
N MET A 143 9.13 -17.97 3.88
CA MET A 143 10.08 -18.65 2.99
C MET A 143 10.30 -17.88 1.69
N GLY A 144 9.22 -17.33 1.09
CA GLY A 144 9.33 -16.48 -0.09
C GLY A 144 10.18 -15.24 0.15
N VAL A 145 10.00 -14.56 1.30
CA VAL A 145 10.85 -13.44 1.71
C VAL A 145 12.31 -13.87 1.88
N ALA A 146 12.56 -15.03 2.52
CA ALA A 146 13.91 -15.54 2.71
C ALA A 146 14.60 -15.84 1.37
N VAL A 147 13.90 -16.42 0.40
CA VAL A 147 14.39 -16.64 -0.96
C VAL A 147 14.79 -15.33 -1.63
N MET A 148 13.96 -14.28 -1.50
CA MET A 148 14.22 -12.97 -2.11
C MET A 148 15.35 -12.19 -1.45
N ILE A 149 15.52 -12.34 -0.12
CA ILE A 149 16.65 -11.72 0.57
C ILE A 149 17.95 -12.40 0.13
N GLY A 150 17.92 -13.72 -0.09
CA GLY A 150 19.04 -14.52 -0.61
C GLY A 150 20.20 -14.66 0.37
N PRO A 151 21.23 -15.42 -0.02
CA PRO A 151 22.43 -15.62 0.81
C PRO A 151 23.22 -14.33 1.08
N GLY A 152 23.15 -13.35 0.19
CA GLY A 152 23.81 -12.05 0.34
C GLY A 152 23.35 -11.21 1.55
N ALA A 153 22.29 -11.65 2.27
CA ALA A 153 21.92 -11.06 3.55
C ALA A 153 23.02 -11.18 4.61
N PHE A 154 23.86 -12.20 4.48
CA PHE A 154 24.95 -12.54 5.43
C PHE A 154 26.32 -12.06 4.96
N ASP A 155 26.47 -11.62 3.71
CA ASP A 155 27.75 -11.27 3.09
C ASP A 155 28.20 -9.81 3.34
N GLY A 156 27.62 -9.12 4.32
CA GLY A 156 28.06 -7.77 4.72
C GLY A 156 27.72 -6.63 3.75
N GLY A 157 27.03 -6.88 2.65
CA GLY A 157 26.48 -5.88 1.73
C GLY A 157 25.26 -5.16 2.34
N GLY A 158 25.45 -4.52 3.52
CA GLY A 158 24.39 -4.10 4.44
C GLY A 158 23.29 -3.19 3.88
N GLY A 159 23.54 -2.40 2.83
CA GLY A 159 22.59 -1.42 2.31
C GLY A 159 21.33 -2.07 1.73
N SER A 160 21.48 -3.05 0.85
CA SER A 160 20.32 -3.73 0.22
C SER A 160 19.46 -4.51 1.23
N THR A 161 20.08 -5.17 2.23
CA THR A 161 19.35 -5.89 3.29
C THR A 161 18.55 -4.93 4.17
N LEU A 162 19.14 -3.80 4.54
CA LEU A 162 18.46 -2.78 5.33
C LEU A 162 17.26 -2.17 4.55
N ALA A 163 17.44 -1.94 3.26
CA ALA A 163 16.36 -1.46 2.39
C ALA A 163 15.20 -2.46 2.28
N LYS A 164 15.50 -3.75 2.11
CA LYS A 164 14.49 -4.83 2.12
C LYS A 164 13.76 -4.89 3.46
N THR A 165 14.50 -4.80 4.58
CA THR A 165 13.92 -4.78 5.94
C THR A 165 13.03 -3.56 6.16
N ALA A 166 13.41 -2.39 5.63
CA ALA A 166 12.57 -1.19 5.71
C ALA A 166 11.23 -1.39 5.01
N VAL A 167 11.21 -1.99 3.81
CA VAL A 167 9.96 -2.28 3.09
C VAL A 167 9.12 -3.33 3.82
N LEU A 168 9.72 -4.36 4.43
CA LEU A 168 9.01 -5.31 5.27
C LEU A 168 8.41 -4.64 6.52
N SER A 169 9.13 -3.69 7.12
CA SER A 169 8.63 -2.88 8.24
C SER A 169 7.46 -1.98 7.82
N ALA A 170 7.47 -1.49 6.58
CA ALA A 170 6.32 -0.79 6.01
C ALA A 170 5.10 -1.72 5.87
N ALA A 171 5.29 -2.95 5.40
CA ALA A 171 4.23 -3.95 5.31
C ALA A 171 3.65 -4.31 6.70
N LEU A 172 4.48 -4.38 7.73
CA LEU A 172 4.04 -4.53 9.11
C LEU A 172 3.23 -3.31 9.61
N SER A 173 3.66 -2.10 9.27
CA SER A 173 2.91 -0.86 9.58
C SER A 173 1.52 -0.89 8.96
N TYR A 174 1.38 -1.30 7.70
CA TYR A 174 0.09 -1.50 7.05
C TYR A 174 -0.78 -2.54 7.77
N ALA A 175 -0.18 -3.60 8.32
CA ALA A 175 -0.92 -4.59 9.11
C ALA A 175 -1.55 -3.96 10.36
N PHE A 176 -0.82 -3.12 11.09
CA PHE A 176 -1.38 -2.35 12.21
C PHE A 176 -2.44 -1.35 11.74
N ALA A 177 -2.22 -0.67 10.61
CA ALA A 177 -3.21 0.22 10.02
C ALA A 177 -4.52 -0.50 9.68
N ALA A 178 -4.47 -1.74 9.16
CA ALA A 178 -5.65 -2.54 8.86
C ALA A 178 -6.51 -2.82 10.13
N ILE A 179 -5.87 -3.11 11.25
CA ILE A 179 -6.57 -3.31 12.53
C ILE A 179 -7.11 -1.98 13.07
N TRP A 180 -6.31 -0.93 13.03
CA TRP A 180 -6.73 0.39 13.48
C TRP A 180 -7.88 0.95 12.67
N GLY A 181 -7.88 0.71 11.36
CA GLY A 181 -8.89 1.15 10.40
C GLY A 181 -10.32 0.65 10.70
N ARG A 182 -10.47 -0.41 11.50
CA ARG A 182 -11.79 -0.90 11.96
C ARG A 182 -12.58 0.17 12.72
N ARG A 183 -11.91 1.18 13.30
CA ARG A 183 -12.54 2.30 14.00
C ARG A 183 -13.31 3.24 13.08
N PHE A 184 -13.02 3.20 11.79
CA PHE A 184 -13.70 4.04 10.79
C PHE A 184 -14.93 3.35 10.17
N ARG A 185 -15.36 2.20 10.68
CA ARG A 185 -16.60 1.54 10.26
C ARG A 185 -17.78 2.49 10.47
N GLY A 186 -18.58 2.68 9.42
CA GLY A 186 -19.71 3.61 9.43
C GLY A 186 -19.39 5.03 8.94
N LEU A 187 -18.12 5.41 8.81
CA LEU A 187 -17.75 6.65 8.13
C LEU A 187 -17.82 6.49 6.62
N PRO A 188 -18.24 7.53 5.88
CA PRO A 188 -18.09 7.55 4.43
C PRO A 188 -16.61 7.34 4.07
N PRO A 189 -16.29 6.40 3.17
CA PRO A 189 -14.91 6.06 2.85
C PRO A 189 -14.04 7.23 2.41
N ILE A 190 -14.61 8.18 1.65
CA ILE A 190 -13.90 9.38 1.21
C ILE A 190 -13.48 10.28 2.39
N ILE A 191 -14.30 10.32 3.47
CA ILE A 191 -13.96 11.06 4.69
C ILE A 191 -12.80 10.41 5.43
N ALA A 192 -12.80 9.08 5.54
CA ALA A 192 -11.71 8.35 6.17
C ALA A 192 -10.40 8.50 5.36
N ALA A 193 -10.46 8.41 4.02
CA ALA A 193 -9.30 8.63 3.15
C ALA A 193 -8.77 10.07 3.26
N ASN A 194 -9.65 11.06 3.18
CA ASN A 194 -9.25 12.46 3.29
C ASN A 194 -8.69 12.80 4.68
N GLY A 195 -9.33 12.31 5.75
CA GLY A 195 -8.89 12.56 7.12
C GLY A 195 -7.47 12.03 7.39
N GLN A 196 -7.19 10.79 7.01
CA GLN A 196 -5.84 10.23 7.19
C GLN A 196 -4.79 10.92 6.32
N LEU A 197 -5.09 11.31 5.07
CA LEU A 197 -4.14 12.00 4.20
C LEU A 197 -3.90 13.43 4.65
N SER A 198 -4.93 14.15 5.11
CA SER A 198 -4.78 15.48 5.69
C SER A 198 -3.93 15.44 6.97
N ALA A 199 -4.18 14.47 7.84
CA ALA A 199 -3.36 14.25 9.03
C ALA A 199 -1.90 13.90 8.67
N SER A 200 -1.70 13.06 7.65
CA SER A 200 -0.37 12.73 7.14
C SER A 200 0.37 13.96 6.59
N ALA A 201 -0.33 14.82 5.85
CA ALA A 201 0.24 16.06 5.33
C ALA A 201 0.69 16.99 6.46
N LEU A 202 -0.14 17.13 7.51
CA LEU A 202 0.22 17.93 8.70
C LEU A 202 1.45 17.39 9.43
N VAL A 203 1.61 16.06 9.54
CA VAL A 203 2.79 15.42 10.16
C VAL A 203 4.01 15.54 9.25
N MET A 204 3.86 15.23 7.96
CA MET A 204 4.99 15.22 7.04
C MET A 204 5.55 16.61 6.75
N THR A 205 4.73 17.66 6.84
CA THR A 205 5.20 19.03 6.60
C THR A 205 6.39 19.37 7.51
N PRO A 206 6.29 19.38 8.84
CA PRO A 206 7.45 19.69 9.67
C PRO A 206 8.57 18.65 9.52
N VAL A 207 8.26 17.36 9.37
CA VAL A 207 9.27 16.31 9.23
C VAL A 207 10.14 16.52 7.99
N ALA A 208 9.55 16.70 6.82
CA ALA A 208 10.30 16.89 5.60
C ALA A 208 11.00 18.26 5.55
N LEU A 209 10.35 19.31 6.07
CA LEU A 209 10.96 20.64 6.14
C LEU A 209 12.23 20.63 7.00
N LEU A 210 12.22 19.95 8.12
CA LEU A 210 13.38 19.91 9.03
C LEU A 210 14.49 18.96 8.56
N ALA A 211 14.11 17.80 8.01
CA ALA A 211 15.06 16.76 7.63
C ALA A 211 15.68 16.99 6.22
N ASP A 212 14.83 17.21 5.22
CA ASP A 212 15.26 17.28 3.82
C ASP A 212 15.51 18.71 3.34
N ARG A 213 14.97 19.72 4.03
CA ARG A 213 15.08 21.15 3.68
C ARG A 213 14.75 21.43 2.21
N PRO A 214 13.50 21.15 1.76
CA PRO A 214 13.14 21.19 0.32
C PRO A 214 13.43 22.49 -0.39
N TRP A 215 13.46 23.61 0.33
CA TRP A 215 13.82 24.94 -0.23
C TRP A 215 15.28 25.08 -0.65
N SER A 216 16.17 24.17 -0.19
CA SER A 216 17.58 24.15 -0.58
C SER A 216 17.87 23.20 -1.75
N LEU A 217 16.87 22.44 -2.20
CA LEU A 217 16.99 21.50 -3.31
C LEU A 217 16.87 22.22 -4.65
N ALA A 218 17.58 21.71 -5.65
CA ALA A 218 17.34 22.12 -7.02
C ALA A 218 15.92 21.76 -7.46
N PHE A 219 15.34 22.56 -8.35
CA PHE A 219 14.02 22.25 -8.89
C PHE A 219 14.11 20.94 -9.70
N PRO A 220 13.24 19.95 -9.43
CA PRO A 220 13.34 18.65 -10.08
C PRO A 220 12.97 18.72 -11.56
N SER A 221 13.44 17.74 -12.33
CA SER A 221 13.11 17.62 -13.75
C SER A 221 11.60 17.49 -13.98
N ALA A 222 11.15 17.87 -15.18
CA ALA A 222 9.73 17.70 -15.56
C ALA A 222 9.26 16.25 -15.42
N ARG A 223 10.14 15.27 -15.67
CA ARG A 223 9.85 13.84 -15.45
C ARG A 223 9.46 13.56 -14.00
N VAL A 224 10.20 14.10 -13.04
CA VAL A 224 9.94 13.92 -11.61
C VAL A 224 8.68 14.68 -11.18
N VAL A 225 8.45 15.90 -11.69
CA VAL A 225 7.21 16.65 -11.43
C VAL A 225 5.98 15.85 -11.87
N TRP A 226 5.98 15.30 -13.08
CA TRP A 226 4.89 14.47 -13.57
C TRP A 226 4.74 13.17 -12.77
N ALA A 227 5.85 12.55 -12.35
CA ALA A 227 5.80 11.38 -11.48
C ALA A 227 5.17 11.69 -10.12
N LEU A 228 5.47 12.82 -9.50
CA LEU A 228 4.85 13.26 -8.24
C LEU A 228 3.35 13.53 -8.41
N ILE A 229 2.94 14.20 -9.49
CA ILE A 229 1.52 14.42 -9.80
C ILE A 229 0.79 13.09 -10.00
N ALA A 230 1.34 12.19 -10.79
CA ALA A 230 0.77 10.87 -11.03
C ALA A 230 0.70 10.03 -9.74
N LEU A 231 1.75 10.06 -8.93
CA LEU A 231 1.81 9.39 -7.62
C LEU A 231 0.70 9.87 -6.67
N ALA A 232 0.50 11.19 -6.61
CA ALA A 232 -0.51 11.79 -5.73
C ALA A 232 -1.93 11.62 -6.26
N LEU A 233 -2.17 11.94 -7.54
CA LEU A 233 -3.52 11.99 -8.09
C LEU A 233 -3.99 10.62 -8.57
N LEU A 234 -3.17 9.87 -9.31
CA LEU A 234 -3.56 8.56 -9.84
C LEU A 234 -3.40 7.47 -8.77
N SER A 235 -2.18 7.27 -8.26
CA SER A 235 -1.92 6.16 -7.35
C SER A 235 -2.51 6.36 -5.95
N THR A 236 -2.75 7.60 -5.52
CA THR A 236 -3.27 7.87 -4.17
C THR A 236 -4.73 8.31 -4.21
N ALA A 237 -5.05 9.48 -4.73
CA ALA A 237 -6.42 10.00 -4.68
C ALA A 237 -7.40 9.13 -5.49
N ALA A 238 -7.13 8.88 -6.78
CA ALA A 238 -7.96 8.03 -7.62
C ALA A 238 -7.91 6.56 -7.14
N GLY A 239 -6.74 6.07 -6.72
CA GLY A 239 -6.59 4.73 -6.15
C GLY A 239 -7.53 4.48 -4.98
N TYR A 240 -7.65 5.42 -4.04
CA TYR A 240 -8.61 5.31 -2.94
C TYR A 240 -10.07 5.32 -3.42
N ILE A 241 -10.41 6.16 -4.40
CA ILE A 241 -11.78 6.19 -4.96
C ILE A 241 -12.13 4.82 -5.57
N VAL A 242 -11.23 4.26 -6.39
CA VAL A 242 -11.42 2.94 -7.02
C VAL A 242 -11.46 1.83 -5.96
N TYR A 243 -10.56 1.87 -4.98
CA TYR A 243 -10.54 0.92 -3.87
C TYR A 243 -11.88 0.87 -3.13
N PHE A 244 -12.42 2.02 -2.77
CA PHE A 244 -13.69 2.06 -2.05
C PHE A 244 -14.89 1.71 -2.91
N ALA A 245 -14.87 2.04 -4.21
CA ALA A 245 -15.88 1.60 -5.15
C ALA A 245 -15.88 0.07 -5.27
N LEU A 246 -14.70 -0.53 -5.38
CA LEU A 246 -14.54 -1.99 -5.45
C LEU A 246 -14.93 -2.66 -4.12
N LEU A 247 -14.52 -2.08 -2.97
CA LEU A 247 -14.86 -2.59 -1.65
C LEU A 247 -16.38 -2.64 -1.42
N ALA A 248 -17.10 -1.61 -1.82
CA ALA A 248 -18.54 -1.55 -1.70
C ALA A 248 -19.28 -2.57 -2.58
N ARG A 249 -18.71 -2.91 -3.75
CA ARG A 249 -19.32 -3.82 -4.74
C ARG A 249 -18.93 -5.29 -4.53
N ALA A 250 -17.65 -5.53 -4.29
CA ALA A 250 -17.07 -6.89 -4.27
C ALA A 250 -16.75 -7.40 -2.85
N GLY A 251 -16.74 -6.52 -1.86
CA GLY A 251 -16.38 -6.85 -0.48
C GLY A 251 -14.88 -6.99 -0.23
N ALA A 252 -14.49 -6.98 1.03
CA ALA A 252 -13.09 -6.93 1.46
C ALA A 252 -12.24 -8.11 0.94
N THR A 253 -12.80 -9.32 0.96
CA THR A 253 -12.08 -10.53 0.52
C THR A 253 -11.67 -10.47 -0.96
N ASN A 254 -12.53 -9.92 -1.83
CA ASN A 254 -12.21 -9.80 -3.25
C ASN A 254 -11.22 -8.66 -3.52
N VAL A 255 -11.32 -7.56 -2.77
CA VAL A 255 -10.37 -6.44 -2.85
C VAL A 255 -8.95 -6.87 -2.51
N LEU A 256 -8.77 -7.80 -1.55
CA LEU A 256 -7.44 -8.31 -1.19
C LEU A 256 -6.68 -8.96 -2.37
N LEU A 257 -7.37 -9.41 -3.42
CA LEU A 257 -6.71 -9.91 -4.64
C LEU A 257 -5.81 -8.87 -5.30
N VAL A 258 -6.04 -7.57 -5.06
CA VAL A 258 -5.16 -6.51 -5.57
C VAL A 258 -3.72 -6.68 -5.10
N THR A 259 -3.50 -7.19 -3.89
CA THR A 259 -2.15 -7.39 -3.34
C THR A 259 -1.32 -8.40 -4.15
N LEU A 260 -1.97 -9.35 -4.84
CA LEU A 260 -1.33 -10.30 -5.74
C LEU A 260 -1.04 -9.70 -7.13
N LEU A 261 -1.81 -8.67 -7.53
CA LEU A 261 -1.70 -8.04 -8.85
C LEU A 261 -0.78 -6.80 -8.86
N ILE A 262 -0.51 -6.19 -7.70
CA ILE A 262 0.41 -5.06 -7.57
C ILE A 262 1.83 -5.42 -8.01
N PRO A 263 2.48 -6.51 -7.52
CA PRO A 263 3.84 -6.83 -7.92
C PRO A 263 4.03 -7.08 -9.42
N PRO A 264 3.19 -7.87 -10.12
CA PRO A 264 3.29 -7.98 -11.57
C PRO A 264 3.21 -6.64 -12.31
N SER A 265 2.32 -5.73 -11.86
CA SER A 265 2.21 -4.38 -12.46
C SER A 265 3.47 -3.55 -12.23
N ALA A 266 4.02 -3.58 -11.01
CA ALA A 266 5.23 -2.85 -10.67
C ALA A 266 6.47 -3.39 -11.40
N LEU A 267 6.62 -4.72 -11.47
CA LEU A 267 7.69 -5.39 -12.23
C LEU A 267 7.62 -5.01 -13.71
N LEU A 268 6.44 -5.06 -14.31
CA LEU A 268 6.25 -4.70 -15.71
C LEU A 268 6.64 -3.24 -15.98
N LEU A 269 6.18 -2.31 -15.16
CA LEU A 269 6.50 -0.88 -15.30
C LEU A 269 7.99 -0.62 -15.05
N GLY A 270 8.60 -1.26 -14.06
CA GLY A 270 10.02 -1.16 -13.75
C GLY A 270 10.89 -1.67 -14.91
N ALA A 271 10.56 -2.84 -15.44
CA ALA A 271 11.29 -3.43 -16.58
C ALA A 271 11.15 -2.58 -17.85
N LEU A 272 9.94 -2.12 -18.20
CA LEU A 272 9.68 -1.40 -19.44
C LEU A 272 10.25 0.04 -19.44
N PHE A 273 10.21 0.74 -18.31
CA PHE A 273 10.47 2.19 -18.27
C PHE A 273 11.68 2.59 -17.41
N LEU A 274 12.19 1.69 -16.55
CA LEU A 274 13.34 1.97 -15.68
C LEU A 274 14.52 1.05 -15.97
N ALA A 275 14.42 0.15 -16.96
CA ALA A 275 15.42 -0.88 -17.26
C ALA A 275 15.80 -1.73 -16.03
N GLU A 276 14.85 -1.94 -15.10
CA GLU A 276 15.07 -2.80 -13.95
C GLU A 276 15.13 -4.26 -14.38
N SER A 277 16.15 -4.99 -13.92
CA SER A 277 16.26 -6.44 -14.11
C SER A 277 15.31 -7.16 -13.14
N VAL A 278 14.68 -8.22 -13.63
CA VAL A 278 13.87 -9.13 -12.81
C VAL A 278 14.71 -10.40 -12.60
N GLU A 279 15.16 -10.61 -11.38
CA GLU A 279 15.96 -11.77 -11.04
C GLU A 279 15.09 -13.02 -10.83
N PRO A 280 15.58 -14.23 -11.19
CA PRO A 280 14.81 -15.47 -10.98
C PRO A 280 14.37 -15.70 -9.53
N HIS A 281 15.17 -15.29 -8.56
CA HIS A 281 14.83 -15.41 -7.15
C HIS A 281 13.69 -14.47 -6.72
N ASP A 282 13.49 -13.31 -7.40
CA ASP A 282 12.35 -12.43 -7.17
C ASP A 282 11.04 -13.11 -7.58
N LEU A 283 11.05 -13.78 -8.75
CA LEU A 283 9.90 -14.54 -9.24
C LEU A 283 9.60 -15.76 -8.36
N ALA A 284 10.63 -16.47 -7.90
CA ALA A 284 10.48 -17.60 -6.98
C ALA A 284 9.88 -17.15 -5.63
N GLY A 285 10.39 -16.05 -5.07
CA GLY A 285 9.85 -15.45 -3.85
C GLY A 285 8.41 -14.96 -4.01
N LEU A 286 8.10 -14.31 -5.13
CA LEU A 286 6.73 -13.90 -5.47
C LEU A 286 5.77 -15.10 -5.54
N ALA A 287 6.19 -16.20 -6.18
CA ALA A 287 5.39 -17.43 -6.26
C ALA A 287 5.12 -18.03 -4.87
N CYS A 288 6.12 -18.06 -3.98
CA CYS A 288 5.96 -18.52 -2.60
C CYS A 288 5.00 -17.61 -1.81
N ILE A 289 5.12 -16.29 -1.94
CA ILE A 289 4.21 -15.33 -1.28
C ILE A 289 2.79 -15.51 -1.81
N ALA A 290 2.60 -15.61 -3.12
CA ALA A 290 1.30 -15.81 -3.76
C ALA A 290 0.64 -17.11 -3.28
N THR A 291 1.41 -18.20 -3.19
CA THR A 291 0.93 -19.49 -2.67
C THR A 291 0.53 -19.37 -1.20
N GLY A 292 1.34 -18.69 -0.38
CA GLY A 292 1.02 -18.41 1.02
C GLY A 292 -0.27 -17.60 1.20
N LEU A 293 -0.47 -16.58 0.39
CA LEU A 293 -1.69 -15.75 0.41
C LEU A 293 -2.91 -16.55 -0.03
N ALA A 294 -2.78 -17.41 -1.06
CA ALA A 294 -3.85 -18.29 -1.51
C ALA A 294 -4.26 -19.32 -0.46
N ALA A 295 -3.30 -19.84 0.32
CA ALA A 295 -3.57 -20.73 1.47
C ALA A 295 -4.30 -20.00 2.61
N ILE A 296 -3.94 -18.74 2.90
CA ILE A 296 -4.60 -17.90 3.92
C ILE A 296 -6.05 -17.59 3.52
N ASP A 297 -6.31 -17.27 2.26
CA ASP A 297 -7.64 -16.94 1.73
C ASP A 297 -8.58 -18.16 1.73
N GLY A 298 -8.03 -19.38 1.72
CA GLY A 298 -8.78 -20.64 1.78
C GLY A 298 -9.58 -20.97 0.51
N ARG A 299 -9.49 -20.18 -0.57
CA ARG A 299 -10.19 -20.47 -1.83
C ARG A 299 -9.65 -21.71 -2.52
N LEU A 300 -8.32 -21.93 -2.49
CA LEU A 300 -7.67 -23.14 -3.01
C LEU A 300 -8.23 -24.40 -2.35
N LEU A 301 -8.44 -24.40 -1.04
CA LEU A 301 -8.99 -25.55 -0.30
C LEU A 301 -10.47 -25.80 -0.61
N ARG A 302 -11.22 -24.81 -1.07
CA ARG A 302 -12.62 -24.97 -1.52
C ARG A 302 -12.73 -25.50 -2.95
N TRP A 303 -11.71 -25.27 -3.78
CA TRP A 303 -11.65 -25.80 -5.14
C TRP A 303 -11.22 -27.27 -5.20
N LEU A 304 -10.50 -27.73 -4.16
CA LEU A 304 -10.02 -29.12 -4.04
C LEU A 304 -11.01 -30.03 -3.28
N ARG A 305 -12.13 -29.51 -2.79
CA ARG A 305 -13.25 -30.23 -2.20
C ARG A 305 -14.47 -30.21 -3.12
#